data_96b5c60536494f12e8fcf3d63e09bbe3
#
_entry.id   96b5c60536494f12e8fcf3d63e09bbe3
#
_cell.length_a   1.000
_cell.length_b   1.000
_cell.length_c   1.000
_cell.angle_alpha   90.00
_cell.angle_beta   90.00
_cell.angle_gamma   90.00
#
_symmetry.space_group_name_H-M   'P 1'
#
loop_
_entity.id
_entity.type
_entity.pdbx_description
1 polymer ?
#
loop_
_entity_poly.entity_id
_entity_poly.type
_entity_poly.pdbx_seq_one_letter_code
_entity_poly.pdbx_strand_id
1 'polypeptide(L)'
;YCTNRMQAVVTDSCFTLDYTDFDGISQSKNLFMGTSLALYDTTRDTFLVGLPVKDRRGNLANIQLVLRRNGSLVPGNLPLSAQNIISQAKKMLGEPYGWGGTGYHRDCTSLVGDVFSTFGLQFPRNSTQQLQMFGVERLPVKREQRYQFISALMPGAVLYFPGHAMLYLGRRGQELEILHSVYALGLPAADRIIPHKLRRVITGSLRQQRVNGECLLDALTACWAPEHQKQQL
;
A
#
# COMPACT_ATOMS: atom_id res chain seq x y z
N TYR A 1 -6.50 16.43 -19.43
CA TYR A 1 -7.94 16.15 -19.63
C TYR A 1 -8.41 15.30 -18.44
N CYS A 2 -8.80 15.94 -17.33
CA CYS A 2 -9.59 15.29 -16.27
C CYS A 2 -11.04 15.19 -16.77
N THR A 3 -11.38 14.13 -17.46
CA THR A 3 -12.77 13.75 -17.59
C THR A 3 -13.19 13.22 -16.22
N ASN A 4 -14.20 13.82 -15.63
CA ASN A 4 -14.87 13.43 -14.38
C ASN A 4 -15.61 12.08 -14.60
N ARG A 5 -14.87 11.03 -14.97
CA ARG A 5 -15.43 9.69 -15.15
C ARG A 5 -15.50 9.03 -13.79
N MET A 6 -16.67 8.53 -13.45
CA MET A 6 -16.80 7.65 -12.27
C MET A 6 -15.83 6.48 -12.43
N GLN A 7 -15.24 6.07 -11.34
CA GLN A 7 -14.31 4.95 -11.29
C GLN A 7 -14.75 3.94 -10.21
N ALA A 8 -14.37 2.69 -10.39
CA ALA A 8 -14.40 1.67 -9.36
C ALA A 8 -12.98 1.29 -9.00
N VAL A 9 -12.69 1.20 -7.71
CA VAL A 9 -11.34 0.91 -7.19
C VAL A 9 -11.30 -0.47 -6.58
N VAL A 10 -10.29 -1.26 -6.93
CA VAL A 10 -10.02 -2.58 -6.35
C VAL A 10 -9.53 -2.39 -4.92
N THR A 11 -10.21 -3.03 -3.97
CA THR A 11 -9.90 -2.98 -2.54
C THR A 11 -9.32 -4.27 -2.00
N ASP A 12 -9.43 -5.39 -2.72
CA ASP A 12 -8.75 -6.63 -2.36
C ASP A 12 -7.28 -6.56 -2.76
N SER A 13 -6.45 -7.30 -2.05
CA SER A 13 -5.04 -7.40 -2.33
C SER A 13 -4.77 -7.83 -3.79
N CYS A 14 -5.52 -8.83 -4.26
CA CYS A 14 -5.56 -9.27 -5.65
C CYS A 14 -6.98 -9.71 -5.98
N PHE A 15 -7.51 -9.24 -7.09
CA PHE A 15 -8.81 -9.60 -7.64
C PHE A 15 -8.62 -10.16 -9.04
N THR A 16 -8.93 -11.43 -9.23
CA THR A 16 -8.87 -12.07 -10.55
C THR A 16 -10.16 -11.81 -11.31
N LEU A 17 -10.03 -11.26 -12.50
CA LEU A 17 -11.14 -10.92 -13.39
C LEU A 17 -11.06 -11.79 -14.65
N ASP A 18 -12.09 -12.60 -14.87
CA ASP A 18 -12.26 -13.39 -16.08
C ASP A 18 -13.06 -12.59 -17.10
N TYR A 19 -12.66 -12.62 -18.35
CA TYR A 19 -13.29 -11.90 -19.44
C TYR A 19 -13.08 -12.63 -20.77
N THR A 20 -13.90 -12.29 -21.77
CA THR A 20 -13.69 -12.73 -23.15
C THR A 20 -13.12 -11.56 -23.94
N ASP A 21 -12.00 -11.78 -24.62
CA ASP A 21 -11.35 -10.76 -25.42
C ASP A 21 -12.05 -10.52 -26.76
N PHE A 22 -11.50 -9.60 -27.59
CA PHE A 22 -12.08 -9.27 -28.90
C PHE A 22 -12.00 -10.38 -29.95
N ASP A 23 -11.24 -11.44 -29.68
CA ASP A 23 -11.15 -12.65 -30.51
C ASP A 23 -12.07 -13.77 -30.02
N GLY A 24 -12.87 -13.52 -28.99
CA GLY A 24 -13.74 -14.50 -28.38
C GLY A 24 -13.03 -15.51 -27.47
N ILE A 25 -11.78 -15.24 -27.10
CA ILE A 25 -10.95 -16.12 -26.26
C ILE A 25 -11.15 -15.74 -24.79
N SER A 26 -11.41 -16.74 -23.95
CA SER A 26 -11.47 -16.55 -22.49
C SER A 26 -10.10 -16.23 -21.92
N GLN A 27 -10.03 -15.18 -21.15
CA GLN A 27 -8.82 -14.64 -20.52
C GLN A 27 -9.05 -14.39 -19.04
N SER A 28 -7.98 -14.39 -18.25
CA SER A 28 -7.99 -13.99 -16.85
C SER A 28 -6.95 -12.90 -16.60
N LYS A 29 -7.31 -11.90 -15.81
CA LYS A 29 -6.41 -10.79 -15.46
C LYS A 29 -6.45 -10.53 -13.96
N ASN A 30 -5.28 -10.50 -13.34
CA ASN A 30 -5.14 -10.09 -11.95
C ASN A 30 -5.11 -8.56 -11.87
N LEU A 31 -6.00 -8.01 -11.06
CA LEU A 31 -6.06 -6.60 -10.69
C LEU A 31 -5.65 -6.49 -9.23
N PHE A 32 -4.74 -5.59 -8.95
CA PHE A 32 -4.19 -5.42 -7.59
C PHE A 32 -4.86 -4.26 -6.88
N MET A 33 -4.77 -4.24 -5.56
CA MET A 33 -5.27 -3.17 -4.71
C MET A 33 -4.91 -1.79 -5.28
N GLY A 34 -5.86 -0.88 -5.28
CA GLY A 34 -5.68 0.47 -5.82
C GLY A 34 -5.83 0.58 -7.34
N THR A 35 -5.99 -0.54 -8.08
CA THR A 35 -6.32 -0.48 -9.52
C THR A 35 -7.67 0.18 -9.71
N SER A 36 -7.72 1.20 -10.57
CA SER A 36 -8.97 1.91 -10.94
C SER A 36 -9.47 1.45 -12.29
N LEU A 37 -10.75 1.11 -12.37
CA LEU A 37 -11.48 0.80 -13.59
C LEU A 37 -12.48 1.91 -13.89
N ALA A 38 -12.71 2.20 -15.17
CA ALA A 38 -13.80 3.08 -15.57
C ALA A 38 -15.14 2.49 -15.10
N LEU A 39 -15.95 3.27 -14.41
CA LEU A 39 -17.28 2.87 -13.95
C LEU A 39 -18.31 3.55 -14.84
N TYR A 40 -19.06 2.76 -15.62
CA TYR A 40 -20.09 3.26 -16.55
C TYR A 40 -21.46 3.31 -15.90
N ASP A 41 -21.77 2.30 -15.06
CA ASP A 41 -23.04 2.22 -14.36
C ASP A 41 -22.91 1.44 -13.05
N THR A 42 -23.84 1.64 -12.13
CA THR A 42 -23.88 0.97 -10.85
C THR A 42 -25.33 0.75 -10.39
N THR A 43 -25.64 -0.49 -10.05
CA THR A 43 -26.92 -0.87 -9.43
C THR A 43 -26.69 -1.26 -7.97
N ARG A 44 -27.75 -1.71 -7.29
CA ARG A 44 -27.65 -2.28 -5.95
C ARG A 44 -26.70 -3.48 -5.89
N ASP A 45 -26.67 -4.32 -6.93
CA ASP A 45 -26.01 -5.63 -6.89
C ASP A 45 -24.84 -5.76 -7.86
N THR A 46 -24.67 -4.81 -8.79
CA THR A 46 -23.67 -4.89 -9.86
C THR A 46 -22.96 -3.57 -10.14
N PHE A 47 -21.80 -3.69 -10.80
CA PHE A 47 -21.06 -2.63 -11.46
C PHE A 47 -20.92 -2.93 -12.95
N LEU A 48 -21.11 -1.93 -13.82
CA LEU A 48 -20.70 -1.98 -15.22
C LEU A 48 -19.35 -1.25 -15.33
N VAL A 49 -18.28 -2.00 -15.54
CA VAL A 49 -16.90 -1.46 -15.59
C VAL A 49 -16.27 -1.65 -16.96
N GLY A 50 -15.27 -0.81 -17.28
CA GLY A 50 -14.42 -0.95 -18.46
C GLY A 50 -13.06 -1.54 -18.10
N LEU A 51 -12.77 -2.71 -18.66
CA LEU A 51 -11.43 -3.30 -18.58
C LEU A 51 -10.60 -2.87 -19.79
N PRO A 52 -9.49 -2.11 -19.60
CA PRO A 52 -8.63 -1.74 -20.71
C PRO A 52 -7.84 -2.96 -21.20
N VAL A 53 -7.98 -3.25 -22.50
CA VAL A 53 -7.27 -4.33 -23.20
C VAL A 53 -6.80 -3.84 -24.57
N LYS A 54 -5.91 -4.57 -25.21
CA LYS A 54 -5.54 -4.33 -26.60
C LYS A 54 -6.55 -5.00 -27.53
N ASP A 55 -7.01 -4.26 -28.55
CA ASP A 55 -7.79 -4.82 -29.64
C ASP A 55 -6.88 -5.58 -30.63
N ARG A 56 -7.49 -6.17 -31.68
CA ARG A 56 -6.76 -6.92 -32.74
C ARG A 56 -5.72 -6.09 -33.48
N ARG A 57 -5.81 -4.76 -33.45
CA ARG A 57 -4.87 -3.83 -34.07
C ARG A 57 -3.81 -3.33 -33.08
N GLY A 58 -3.86 -3.79 -31.82
CA GLY A 58 -2.96 -3.36 -30.76
C GLY A 58 -3.35 -2.02 -30.11
N ASN A 59 -4.48 -1.42 -30.47
CA ASN A 59 -4.96 -0.18 -29.85
C ASN A 59 -5.60 -0.48 -28.49
N LEU A 60 -5.52 0.50 -27.58
CA LEU A 60 -6.19 0.42 -26.30
C LEU A 60 -7.71 0.57 -26.49
N ALA A 61 -8.47 -0.44 -26.07
CA ALA A 61 -9.92 -0.46 -26.07
C ALA A 61 -10.44 -0.96 -24.73
N ASN A 62 -11.73 -0.72 -24.42
CA ASN A 62 -12.33 -1.19 -23.17
C ASN A 62 -13.35 -2.30 -23.47
N ILE A 63 -13.22 -3.42 -22.78
CA ILE A 63 -14.26 -4.42 -22.68
C ILE A 63 -15.16 -4.03 -21.51
N GLN A 64 -16.48 -3.96 -21.75
CA GLN A 64 -17.46 -3.71 -20.70
C GLN A 64 -17.82 -5.01 -20.01
N LEU A 65 -17.74 -5.01 -18.68
CA LEU A 65 -18.00 -6.17 -17.84
C LEU A 65 -19.00 -5.84 -16.74
N VAL A 66 -19.97 -6.72 -16.54
CA VAL A 66 -20.90 -6.65 -15.42
C VAL A 66 -20.33 -7.48 -14.29
N LEU A 67 -19.96 -6.83 -13.19
CA LEU A 67 -19.39 -7.47 -12.01
C LEU A 67 -20.39 -7.42 -10.85
N ARG A 68 -20.53 -8.51 -10.13
CA ARG A 68 -21.34 -8.54 -8.90
C ARG A 68 -20.59 -7.81 -7.78
N ARG A 69 -21.32 -7.10 -6.93
CA ARG A 69 -20.79 -6.50 -5.71
C ARG A 69 -20.45 -7.61 -4.72
N ASN A 70 -19.17 -7.78 -4.44
CA ASN A 70 -18.65 -8.77 -3.48
C ASN A 70 -17.66 -8.14 -2.47
N GLY A 71 -17.52 -6.81 -2.49
CA GLY A 71 -16.58 -6.09 -1.63
C GLY A 71 -15.19 -5.94 -2.22
N SER A 72 -14.83 -6.63 -3.32
CA SER A 72 -13.51 -6.51 -3.96
C SER A 72 -13.31 -5.21 -4.73
N LEU A 73 -14.41 -4.56 -5.14
CA LEU A 73 -14.44 -3.22 -5.75
C LEU A 73 -15.40 -2.30 -5.00
N VAL A 74 -15.07 -1.01 -5.00
CA VAL A 74 -15.94 0.04 -4.50
C VAL A 74 -16.09 1.15 -5.54
N PRO A 75 -17.25 1.82 -5.63
CA PRO A 75 -17.41 2.99 -6.48
C PRO A 75 -16.66 4.17 -5.86
N GLY A 76 -15.87 4.87 -6.67
CA GLY A 76 -15.00 5.93 -6.19
C GLY A 76 -13.84 5.41 -5.33
N ASN A 77 -13.38 6.27 -4.44
CA ASN A 77 -12.33 5.93 -3.48
C ASN A 77 -12.92 5.61 -2.11
N LEU A 78 -12.20 4.83 -1.32
CA LEU A 78 -12.55 4.64 0.09
C LEU A 78 -12.41 5.96 0.87
N PRO A 79 -13.22 6.19 1.91
CA PRO A 79 -13.01 7.30 2.83
C PRO A 79 -11.65 7.17 3.52
N LEU A 80 -10.83 8.24 3.46
CA LEU A 80 -9.53 8.27 4.13
C LEU A 80 -9.72 8.32 5.65
N SER A 81 -9.38 7.22 6.31
CA SER A 81 -9.40 7.12 7.77
C SER A 81 -8.34 6.12 8.24
N ALA A 82 -7.86 6.29 9.47
CA ALA A 82 -6.89 5.36 10.07
C ALA A 82 -7.40 3.91 10.03
N GLN A 83 -8.67 3.68 10.35
CA GLN A 83 -9.29 2.36 10.32
C GLN A 83 -9.25 1.73 8.92
N ASN A 84 -9.63 2.49 7.89
CA ASN A 84 -9.64 2.02 6.51
C ASN A 84 -8.21 1.74 6.00
N ILE A 85 -7.24 2.62 6.30
CA ILE A 85 -5.83 2.43 5.93
C ILE A 85 -5.31 1.12 6.51
N ILE A 86 -5.49 0.91 7.82
CA ILE A 86 -5.05 -0.32 8.51
C ILE A 86 -5.77 -1.55 7.95
N SER A 87 -7.07 -1.44 7.68
CA SER A 87 -7.88 -2.52 7.14
C SER A 87 -7.38 -2.95 5.75
N GLN A 88 -7.08 -2.00 4.87
CA GLN A 88 -6.52 -2.29 3.55
C GLN A 88 -5.12 -2.91 3.68
N ALA A 89 -4.24 -2.34 4.49
CA ALA A 89 -2.89 -2.87 4.68
C ALA A 89 -2.90 -4.32 5.20
N LYS A 90 -3.78 -4.64 6.13
CA LYS A 90 -3.90 -5.98 6.71
C LYS A 90 -4.33 -7.06 5.71
N LYS A 91 -5.02 -6.71 4.62
CA LYS A 91 -5.38 -7.65 3.55
C LYS A 91 -4.14 -8.27 2.88
N MET A 92 -3.00 -7.62 2.98
CA MET A 92 -1.73 -8.07 2.38
C MET A 92 -0.84 -8.86 3.34
N LEU A 93 -1.26 -9.08 4.60
CA LEU A 93 -0.46 -9.82 5.59
C LEU A 93 -0.11 -11.22 5.09
N GLY A 94 1.17 -11.58 5.20
CA GLY A 94 1.69 -12.89 4.77
C GLY A 94 2.04 -12.98 3.30
N GLU A 95 1.68 -12.00 2.47
CA GLU A 95 2.05 -11.99 1.05
C GLU A 95 3.58 -11.99 0.87
N PRO A 96 4.08 -12.67 -0.18
CA PRO A 96 5.51 -12.68 -0.46
C PRO A 96 6.04 -11.28 -0.77
N TYR A 97 7.30 -11.05 -0.41
CA TYR A 97 8.05 -9.85 -0.80
C TYR A 97 8.56 -9.96 -2.23
N GLY A 98 8.35 -8.95 -3.05
CA GLY A 98 8.89 -8.86 -4.41
C GLY A 98 9.64 -7.56 -4.65
N TRP A 99 10.98 -7.62 -4.72
CA TRP A 99 11.81 -6.45 -5.05
C TRP A 99 11.41 -5.86 -6.40
N GLY A 100 11.09 -4.55 -6.40
CA GLY A 100 10.69 -3.86 -7.63
C GLY A 100 9.40 -4.35 -8.29
N GLY A 101 8.58 -5.17 -7.59
CA GLY A 101 7.37 -5.77 -8.14
C GLY A 101 7.60 -7.15 -8.80
N THR A 102 8.77 -7.76 -8.58
CA THR A 102 9.09 -9.09 -9.13
C THR A 102 8.05 -10.12 -8.70
N GLY A 103 7.57 -10.91 -9.66
CA GLY A 103 6.55 -11.94 -9.43
C GLY A 103 5.18 -11.37 -9.06
N TYR A 104 4.91 -10.11 -9.39
CA TYR A 104 3.69 -9.38 -9.00
C TYR A 104 3.53 -9.22 -7.47
N HIS A 105 4.62 -9.39 -6.71
CA HIS A 105 4.63 -9.19 -5.27
C HIS A 105 5.06 -7.76 -4.91
N ARG A 106 4.70 -7.35 -3.70
CA ARG A 106 4.95 -6.00 -3.20
C ARG A 106 6.26 -5.90 -2.44
N ASP A 107 7.03 -4.84 -2.72
CA ASP A 107 8.05 -4.34 -1.80
C ASP A 107 7.44 -3.34 -0.81
N CYS A 108 8.29 -2.72 0.02
CA CYS A 108 7.85 -1.80 1.07
C CYS A 108 7.11 -0.57 0.52
N THR A 109 7.55 -0.01 -0.60
CA THR A 109 6.98 1.22 -1.18
C THR A 109 5.75 0.95 -2.02
N SER A 110 5.68 -0.17 -2.74
CA SER A 110 4.48 -0.56 -3.48
C SER A 110 3.34 -0.96 -2.53
N LEU A 111 3.64 -1.60 -1.39
CA LEU A 111 2.63 -1.85 -0.35
C LEU A 111 1.97 -0.54 0.10
N VAL A 112 2.78 0.47 0.43
CA VAL A 112 2.27 1.81 0.80
C VAL A 112 1.46 2.42 -0.34
N GLY A 113 2.03 2.43 -1.56
CA GLY A 113 1.38 2.99 -2.74
C GLY A 113 0.01 2.37 -3.02
N ASP A 114 -0.08 1.04 -2.99
CA ASP A 114 -1.32 0.32 -3.27
C ASP A 114 -2.40 0.59 -2.21
N VAL A 115 -2.03 0.63 -0.92
CA VAL A 115 -2.95 1.02 0.15
C VAL A 115 -3.52 2.41 -0.11
N PHE A 116 -2.64 3.40 -0.33
CA PHE A 116 -3.09 4.79 -0.50
C PHE A 116 -3.81 5.06 -1.83
N SER A 117 -3.53 4.26 -2.87
CA SER A 117 -4.27 4.32 -4.13
C SER A 117 -5.76 4.00 -3.95
N THR A 118 -6.14 3.19 -2.95
CA THR A 118 -7.56 2.94 -2.64
C THR A 118 -8.30 4.18 -2.12
N PHE A 119 -7.56 5.19 -1.66
CA PHE A 119 -8.07 6.48 -1.19
C PHE A 119 -7.89 7.60 -2.23
N GLY A 120 -7.44 7.27 -3.45
CA GLY A 120 -7.16 8.24 -4.51
C GLY A 120 -5.83 8.99 -4.34
N LEU A 121 -4.99 8.58 -3.40
CA LEU A 121 -3.68 9.19 -3.16
C LEU A 121 -2.60 8.39 -3.91
N GLN A 122 -1.86 9.07 -4.79
CA GLN A 122 -0.81 8.47 -5.58
C GLN A 122 0.56 8.69 -4.94
N PHE A 123 1.18 7.61 -4.50
CA PHE A 123 2.54 7.63 -3.95
C PHE A 123 3.57 7.31 -5.05
N PRO A 124 4.71 8.01 -5.09
CA PRO A 124 5.81 7.67 -5.98
C PRO A 124 6.29 6.22 -5.77
N ARG A 125 6.84 5.63 -6.84
CA ARG A 125 7.21 4.20 -6.83
C ARG A 125 8.32 3.85 -5.84
N ASN A 126 9.26 4.73 -5.56
CA ASN A 126 10.41 4.44 -4.71
C ASN A 126 10.49 5.36 -3.48
N SER A 127 11.16 4.88 -2.42
CA SER A 127 11.25 5.58 -1.13
C SER A 127 11.94 6.94 -1.22
N THR A 128 12.91 7.11 -2.10
CA THR A 128 13.59 8.40 -2.29
C THR A 128 12.63 9.48 -2.78
N GLN A 129 11.79 9.13 -3.76
CA GLN A 129 10.75 10.05 -4.26
C GLN A 129 9.62 10.24 -3.24
N GLN A 130 9.23 9.18 -2.50
CA GLN A 130 8.25 9.31 -1.42
C GLN A 130 8.72 10.27 -0.33
N LEU A 131 10.01 10.27 0.00
CA LEU A 131 10.63 11.22 0.95
C LEU A 131 10.61 12.69 0.49
N GLN A 132 10.35 12.95 -0.79
CA GLN A 132 10.23 14.28 -1.38
C GLN A 132 8.77 14.74 -1.54
N MET A 133 7.80 13.90 -1.15
CA MET A 133 6.39 14.27 -1.20
C MET A 133 6.09 15.44 -0.27
N PHE A 134 5.07 16.21 -0.65
CA PHE A 134 4.51 17.22 0.22
C PHE A 134 3.98 16.60 1.53
N GLY A 135 4.20 17.28 2.65
CA GLY A 135 3.77 16.81 3.98
C GLY A 135 4.68 15.75 4.61
N VAL A 136 5.83 15.43 3.99
CA VAL A 136 6.85 14.60 4.66
C VAL A 136 7.62 15.46 5.67
N GLU A 137 7.63 15.00 6.91
CA GLU A 137 8.30 15.65 8.03
C GLU A 137 9.55 14.88 8.46
N ARG A 138 10.60 15.63 8.87
CA ARG A 138 11.78 15.03 9.48
C ARG A 138 11.52 14.68 10.94
N LEU A 139 11.94 13.50 11.33
CA LEU A 139 11.81 13.03 12.70
C LEU A 139 12.93 13.61 13.60
N PRO A 140 12.66 13.80 14.90
CA PRO A 140 13.67 14.21 15.86
C PRO A 140 14.86 13.26 15.90
N VAL A 141 16.09 13.81 16.08
CA VAL A 141 17.32 13.01 16.13
C VAL A 141 17.40 12.21 17.43
N LYS A 142 17.02 12.80 18.56
CA LYS A 142 17.05 12.13 19.87
C LYS A 142 15.99 11.05 19.94
N ARG A 143 16.38 9.83 20.36
CA ARG A 143 15.52 8.64 20.43
C ARG A 143 14.23 8.87 21.21
N GLU A 144 14.30 9.47 22.39
CA GLU A 144 13.15 9.73 23.27
C GLU A 144 12.15 10.68 22.63
N GLN A 145 12.63 11.74 22.01
CA GLN A 145 11.79 12.70 21.29
C GLN A 145 11.15 12.06 20.05
N ARG A 146 11.89 11.21 19.34
CA ARG A 146 11.39 10.46 18.20
C ARG A 146 10.30 9.47 18.62
N TYR A 147 10.51 8.74 19.72
CA TYR A 147 9.50 7.87 20.29
C TYR A 147 8.23 8.63 20.65
N GLN A 148 8.36 9.76 21.36
CA GLN A 148 7.23 10.61 21.72
C GLN A 148 6.49 11.14 20.50
N PHE A 149 7.24 11.64 19.50
CA PHE A 149 6.67 12.14 18.26
C PHE A 149 5.85 11.05 17.53
N ILE A 150 6.43 9.87 17.31
CA ILE A 150 5.74 8.77 16.60
C ILE A 150 4.55 8.26 17.42
N SER A 151 4.67 8.19 18.74
CA SER A 151 3.57 7.73 19.60
C SER A 151 2.34 8.66 19.57
N ALA A 152 2.53 9.93 19.17
CA ALA A 152 1.46 10.91 19.00
C ALA A 152 0.86 10.90 17.58
N LEU A 153 1.49 10.23 16.61
CA LEU A 153 0.93 10.12 15.26
C LEU A 153 -0.35 9.28 15.28
N MET A 154 -1.26 9.64 14.40
CA MET A 154 -2.41 8.78 14.10
C MET A 154 -1.97 7.51 13.36
N PRO A 155 -2.59 6.34 13.68
CA PRO A 155 -2.39 5.13 12.90
C PRO A 155 -2.68 5.36 11.41
N GLY A 156 -1.90 4.73 10.54
CA GLY A 156 -1.94 4.96 9.10
C GLY A 156 -0.87 5.93 8.60
N ALA A 157 -0.09 6.57 9.49
CA ALA A 157 1.10 7.32 9.07
C ALA A 157 2.13 6.39 8.41
N VAL A 158 2.90 6.93 7.46
CA VAL A 158 4.00 6.22 6.82
C VAL A 158 5.31 6.66 7.46
N LEU A 159 6.11 5.71 7.90
CA LEU A 159 7.42 5.93 8.51
C LEU A 159 8.52 5.52 7.55
N TYR A 160 9.60 6.31 7.50
CA TYR A 160 10.69 6.11 6.54
C TYR A 160 12.06 6.09 7.20
N PHE A 161 12.92 5.23 6.67
CA PHE A 161 14.36 5.39 6.70
C PHE A 161 14.93 5.16 5.28
N PRO A 162 16.19 5.55 4.97
CA PRO A 162 16.73 5.39 3.63
C PRO A 162 16.60 3.95 3.10
N GLY A 163 15.86 3.80 2.00
CA GLY A 163 15.60 2.50 1.35
C GLY A 163 14.42 1.71 1.89
N HIS A 164 13.62 2.25 2.83
CA HIS A 164 12.48 1.52 3.37
C HIS A 164 11.32 2.43 3.77
N ALA A 165 10.11 1.88 3.65
CA ALA A 165 8.86 2.49 4.08
C ALA A 165 8.02 1.47 4.86
N MET A 166 7.27 1.94 5.87
CA MET A 166 6.39 1.11 6.68
C MET A 166 5.18 1.90 7.17
N LEU A 167 4.06 1.21 7.36
CA LEU A 167 2.84 1.81 7.92
C LEU A 167 2.86 1.69 9.44
N TYR A 168 2.60 2.81 10.11
CA TYR A 168 2.38 2.85 11.54
C TYR A 168 0.97 2.36 11.87
N LEU A 169 0.85 1.37 12.73
CA LEU A 169 -0.43 0.78 13.15
C LEU A 169 -0.97 1.38 14.45
N GLY A 170 -0.15 2.16 15.15
CA GLY A 170 -0.50 2.72 16.45
C GLY A 170 0.38 2.20 17.58
N ARG A 171 0.01 2.59 18.79
CA ARG A 171 0.70 2.19 20.02
C ARG A 171 -0.13 1.19 20.82
N ARG A 172 0.51 0.11 21.26
CA ARG A 172 -0.04 -0.85 22.22
C ARG A 172 0.88 -0.96 23.43
N GLY A 173 0.48 -0.34 24.54
CA GLY A 173 1.36 -0.21 25.71
C GLY A 173 2.60 0.64 25.37
N GLN A 174 3.78 0.04 25.48
CA GLN A 174 5.07 0.64 25.13
C GLN A 174 5.53 0.31 23.70
N GLU A 175 4.75 -0.50 22.95
CA GLU A 175 5.12 -0.91 21.61
C GLU A 175 4.52 0.02 20.56
N LEU A 176 5.36 0.50 19.64
CA LEU A 176 4.97 1.20 18.43
C LEU A 176 4.87 0.16 17.31
N GLU A 177 3.64 -0.20 16.94
CA GLU A 177 3.37 -1.28 15.99
C GLU A 177 3.45 -0.77 14.56
N ILE A 178 3.95 -1.61 13.67
CA ILE A 178 4.10 -1.33 12.24
C ILE A 178 3.62 -2.50 11.39
N LEU A 179 3.34 -2.20 10.12
CA LEU A 179 3.14 -3.19 9.06
C LEU A 179 4.03 -2.82 7.87
N HIS A 180 4.79 -3.78 7.37
CA HIS A 180 5.66 -3.55 6.24
C HIS A 180 5.91 -4.82 5.41
N SER A 181 6.24 -4.65 4.13
CA SER A 181 6.81 -5.69 3.31
C SER A 181 8.32 -5.67 3.49
N VAL A 182 8.91 -6.75 4.03
CA VAL A 182 10.32 -6.82 4.44
C VAL A 182 11.02 -8.05 3.91
N TYR A 183 12.24 -7.84 3.42
CA TYR A 183 13.08 -8.95 2.94
C TYR A 183 13.72 -9.70 4.11
N ALA A 184 14.36 -8.99 5.03
CA ALA A 184 15.05 -9.56 6.19
C ALA A 184 15.09 -8.58 7.36
N LEU A 185 15.13 -9.14 8.57
CA LEU A 185 15.40 -8.43 9.83
C LEU A 185 16.61 -9.05 10.51
N GLY A 186 17.21 -8.33 11.46
CA GLY A 186 18.26 -8.83 12.32
C GLY A 186 17.67 -9.57 13.53
N LEU A 187 18.19 -10.76 13.82
CA LEU A 187 17.90 -11.46 15.06
C LEU A 187 19.14 -11.46 15.94
N PRO A 188 19.04 -11.02 17.22
CA PRO A 188 20.13 -11.13 18.17
C PRO A 188 20.49 -12.61 18.40
N ALA A 189 21.78 -12.94 18.31
CA ALA A 189 22.31 -14.28 18.57
C ALA A 189 23.67 -14.14 19.29
N ALA A 190 23.66 -14.42 20.58
CA ALA A 190 24.83 -14.30 21.46
C ALA A 190 25.54 -12.92 21.31
N ASP A 191 26.61 -12.87 20.53
CA ASP A 191 27.49 -11.71 20.33
C ASP A 191 27.32 -11.00 18.98
N ARG A 192 26.36 -11.46 18.16
CA ARG A 192 26.16 -10.94 16.79
C ARG A 192 24.70 -10.86 16.37
N ILE A 193 24.47 -10.12 15.31
CA ILE A 193 23.15 -10.09 14.64
C ILE A 193 23.19 -11.04 13.45
N ILE A 194 22.17 -11.90 13.36
CA ILE A 194 22.02 -12.84 12.26
C ILE A 194 20.89 -12.37 11.36
N PRO A 195 21.11 -12.20 10.02
CA PRO A 195 20.03 -11.88 9.09
C PRO A 195 18.99 -13.01 9.03
N HIS A 196 17.75 -12.69 9.37
CA HIS A 196 16.60 -13.57 9.24
C HIS A 196 15.76 -13.16 8.03
N LYS A 197 15.76 -14.00 6.98
CA LYS A 197 15.05 -13.75 5.73
C LYS A 197 13.57 -14.09 5.89
N LEU A 198 12.73 -13.07 6.03
CA LEU A 198 11.27 -13.18 6.15
C LEU A 198 10.57 -13.22 4.80
N ARG A 199 10.98 -12.36 3.87
CA ARG A 199 10.48 -12.25 2.48
C ARG A 199 8.94 -12.17 2.40
N ARG A 200 8.31 -11.38 3.26
CA ARG A 200 6.85 -11.24 3.31
C ARG A 200 6.39 -9.96 3.97
N VAL A 201 5.11 -9.69 3.84
CA VAL A 201 4.41 -8.65 4.59
C VAL A 201 4.15 -9.16 6.01
N ILE A 202 4.59 -8.40 7.00
CA ILE A 202 4.42 -8.71 8.41
C ILE A 202 3.94 -7.52 9.22
N THR A 203 3.37 -7.78 10.37
CA THR A 203 3.31 -6.83 11.48
C THR A 203 4.53 -7.01 12.38
N GLY A 204 4.94 -5.94 13.02
CA GLY A 204 6.08 -5.95 13.94
C GLY A 204 6.06 -4.73 14.85
N SER A 205 7.17 -4.54 15.56
CA SER A 205 7.40 -3.39 16.44
C SER A 205 8.62 -2.61 15.96
N LEU A 206 8.63 -1.31 16.20
CA LEU A 206 9.81 -0.47 15.96
C LEU A 206 11.03 -0.84 16.84
N ARG A 207 10.89 -1.78 17.78
CA ARG A 207 12.02 -2.37 18.53
C ARG A 207 12.78 -3.42 17.74
N GLN A 208 12.21 -3.94 16.65
CA GLN A 208 12.92 -4.90 15.80
C GLN A 208 14.21 -4.30 15.25
N GLN A 209 15.16 -5.17 14.93
CA GLN A 209 16.47 -4.75 14.43
C GLN A 209 16.59 -4.97 12.93
N ARG A 210 17.29 -4.07 12.28
CA ARG A 210 17.79 -4.23 10.92
C ARG A 210 18.91 -5.27 10.91
N VAL A 211 19.25 -5.77 9.72
CA VAL A 211 20.33 -6.76 9.57
C VAL A 211 21.70 -6.25 10.02
N ASN A 212 21.89 -4.93 10.15
CA ASN A 212 23.09 -4.32 10.71
C ASN A 212 23.04 -4.14 12.23
N GLY A 213 21.99 -4.60 12.91
CA GLY A 213 21.79 -4.48 14.36
C GLY A 213 21.16 -3.17 14.83
N GLU A 214 20.98 -2.19 13.95
CA GLU A 214 20.32 -0.93 14.30
C GLU A 214 18.82 -1.16 14.56
N CYS A 215 18.29 -0.62 15.65
CA CYS A 215 16.87 -0.66 15.95
C CYS A 215 16.07 0.12 14.89
N LEU A 216 14.91 -0.39 14.45
CA LEU A 216 14.07 0.29 13.48
C LEU A 216 13.71 1.71 13.92
N LEU A 217 13.38 1.90 15.22
CA LEU A 217 13.10 3.23 15.77
C LEU A 217 14.26 4.20 15.55
N ASP A 218 15.51 3.73 15.72
CA ASP A 218 16.71 4.56 15.60
C ASP A 218 17.05 4.89 14.14
N ALA A 219 16.73 3.99 13.24
CA ALA A 219 16.93 4.16 11.81
C ALA A 219 16.00 5.17 11.17
N LEU A 220 14.81 5.43 11.77
CA LEU A 220 13.80 6.32 11.19
C LEU A 220 14.31 7.75 11.03
N THR A 221 14.04 8.34 9.87
CA THR A 221 14.46 9.71 9.52
C THR A 221 13.31 10.64 9.20
N ALA A 222 12.16 10.11 8.79
CA ALA A 222 11.02 10.92 8.36
C ALA A 222 9.71 10.16 8.51
N CYS A 223 8.60 10.90 8.49
CA CYS A 223 7.25 10.37 8.39
C CYS A 223 6.39 11.20 7.44
N TRP A 224 5.30 10.60 6.99
CA TRP A 224 4.19 11.27 6.33
C TRP A 224 2.89 10.86 7.04
N ALA A 225 2.01 11.82 7.34
CA ALA A 225 0.75 11.55 8.02
C ALA A 225 -0.43 12.08 7.20
N PRO A 226 -1.55 11.33 7.09
CA PRO A 226 -2.73 11.74 6.32
C PRO A 226 -3.36 13.06 6.79
N GLU A 227 -3.14 13.44 8.03
CA GLU A 227 -3.72 14.64 8.65
C GLU A 227 -3.22 15.94 8.00
N HIS A 228 -1.97 15.95 7.54
CA HIS A 228 -1.38 17.11 6.90
C HIS A 228 -2.01 17.46 5.54
N GLN A 229 -2.79 16.54 4.95
CA GLN A 229 -3.53 16.81 3.71
C GLN A 229 -4.92 17.38 3.91
N LYS A 230 -5.54 17.22 5.09
CA LYS A 230 -6.87 17.75 5.37
C LYS A 230 -6.93 19.30 5.44
N GLN A 231 -5.78 19.96 5.57
CA GLN A 231 -5.69 21.42 5.64
C GLN A 231 -5.58 22.09 4.26
N GLN A 232 -5.54 21.32 3.16
CA GLN A 232 -5.35 21.84 1.79
C GLN A 232 -6.45 21.43 0.80
N LEU A 233 -7.49 20.74 1.23
CA LEU A 233 -8.71 20.47 0.47
C LEU A 233 -9.86 21.33 0.98
#